data_121de388cb0a086b4445044383d0d2b7
#
_entry.id   121de388cb0a086b4445044383d0d2b7
#
_cell.length_a   1.000
_cell.length_b   1.000
_cell.length_c   1.000
_cell.angle_alpha   90.00
_cell.angle_beta   90.00
_cell.angle_gamma   90.00
#
_symmetry.space_group_name_H-M   'P 1'
#
loop_
_entity.id
_entity.type
_entity.pdbx_description
1 polymer ?
#
loop_
_entity_poly.entity_id
_entity_poly.type
_entity_poly.pdbx_seq_one_letter_code
_entity_poly.pdbx_strand_id
1 'polypeptide(L)'
;HDALPICTAFFDLFYAHRKLTIGLATVIAGVGLWLFSFLGTEFLPQLNEGSIYIRATLPQSISLDESVTLANKMRRKLLTFSEVRQVLSQTGRPNDGTDATGFYNIEFHVDIYPEKEWESKLTKMELIDKMQEDLSIYPGIDFNFSQPITDNVEEAASGVKGSIAVKVFGKDLYESEKYAVQIEKILGTV
;
A
#
# COMPACT_ATOMS: atom_id res chain seq x y z
N HIS A 1 51.80 18.44 -2.29
CA HIS A 1 50.32 18.38 -2.37
C HIS A 1 49.92 19.02 -3.69
N ASP A 2 50.20 18.29 -4.77
CA ASP A 2 49.85 18.72 -6.12
C ASP A 2 48.37 18.42 -6.36
N ALA A 3 47.53 19.42 -6.11
CA ALA A 3 46.16 19.41 -6.60
C ALA A 3 46.24 19.22 -8.12
N LEU A 4 45.56 18.19 -8.63
CA LEU A 4 45.63 17.75 -10.01
C LEU A 4 45.51 18.96 -10.95
N PRO A 5 46.43 19.15 -11.92
CA PRO A 5 46.48 20.32 -12.79
C PRO A 5 45.21 20.60 -13.60
N ILE A 6 44.33 19.59 -13.70
CA ILE A 6 43.02 19.68 -14.32
C ILE A 6 42.06 20.56 -13.49
N CYS A 7 42.09 20.49 -12.15
CA CYS A 7 41.23 21.29 -11.29
C CYS A 7 41.60 22.77 -11.31
N THR A 8 42.90 23.12 -11.40
CA THR A 8 43.35 24.52 -11.46
C THR A 8 42.98 25.16 -12.79
N ALA A 9 43.10 24.44 -13.91
CA ALA A 9 42.73 24.97 -15.22
C ALA A 9 41.23 25.28 -15.34
N PHE A 10 40.36 24.40 -14.79
CA PHE A 10 38.93 24.67 -14.73
C PHE A 10 38.60 25.84 -13.80
N PHE A 11 39.26 25.93 -12.65
CA PHE A 11 39.06 27.02 -11.72
C PHE A 11 39.42 28.37 -12.37
N ASP A 12 40.58 28.47 -13.02
CA ASP A 12 41.03 29.68 -13.68
C ASP A 12 40.09 30.09 -14.83
N LEU A 13 39.58 29.13 -15.59
CA LEU A 13 38.58 29.37 -16.65
C LEU A 13 37.29 29.97 -16.10
N PHE A 14 36.73 29.35 -15.05
CA PHE A 14 35.51 29.83 -14.42
C PHE A 14 35.69 31.18 -13.72
N TYR A 15 36.86 31.42 -13.13
CA TYR A 15 37.18 32.66 -12.47
C TYR A 15 37.38 33.81 -13.47
N ALA A 16 38.03 33.54 -14.60
CA ALA A 16 38.21 34.51 -15.68
C ALA A 16 36.86 34.98 -16.27
N HIS A 17 35.89 34.06 -16.35
CA HIS A 17 34.56 34.35 -16.90
C HIS A 17 33.47 34.37 -15.82
N ARG A 18 33.76 34.91 -14.62
CA ARG A 18 32.89 34.87 -13.43
C ARG A 18 31.42 35.23 -13.66
N LYS A 19 31.13 36.24 -14.52
CA LYS A 19 29.76 36.65 -14.83
C LYS A 19 29.02 35.56 -15.61
N LEU A 20 29.66 34.89 -16.54
CA LEU A 20 29.11 33.81 -17.33
C LEU A 20 28.94 32.56 -16.49
N THR A 21 29.87 32.26 -15.59
CA THR A 21 29.82 31.17 -14.64
C THR A 21 28.64 31.32 -13.66
N ILE A 22 28.46 32.54 -13.12
CA ILE A 22 27.30 32.82 -12.24
C ILE A 22 25.98 32.70 -13.01
N GLY A 23 25.93 33.24 -14.24
CA GLY A 23 24.75 33.11 -15.09
C GLY A 23 24.38 31.64 -15.37
N LEU A 24 25.38 30.84 -15.74
CA LEU A 24 25.19 29.40 -15.99
C LEU A 24 24.74 28.67 -14.73
N ALA A 25 25.36 28.93 -13.59
CA ALA A 25 24.96 28.32 -12.31
C ALA A 25 23.52 28.70 -11.93
N THR A 26 23.12 29.96 -12.15
CA THR A 26 21.76 30.42 -11.90
C THR A 26 20.74 29.72 -12.82
N VAL A 27 21.09 29.55 -14.10
CA VAL A 27 20.23 28.83 -15.05
C VAL A 27 20.07 27.36 -14.65
N ILE A 28 21.19 26.70 -14.30
CA ILE A 28 21.16 25.29 -13.85
C ILE A 28 20.31 25.15 -12.57
N ALA A 29 20.49 26.06 -11.59
CA ALA A 29 19.68 26.06 -10.37
C ALA A 29 18.22 26.33 -10.67
N GLY A 30 17.87 27.25 -11.55
CA GLY A 30 16.51 27.55 -11.97
C GLY A 30 15.85 26.37 -12.68
N VAL A 31 16.55 25.70 -13.60
CA VAL A 31 16.08 24.49 -14.26
C VAL A 31 15.91 23.36 -13.25
N GLY A 32 16.83 23.21 -12.30
CA GLY A 32 16.71 22.20 -11.22
C GLY A 32 15.48 22.41 -10.35
N LEU A 33 15.21 23.64 -9.94
CA LEU A 33 14.02 23.99 -9.17
C LEU A 33 12.73 23.78 -9.98
N TRP A 34 12.77 24.10 -11.27
CA TRP A 34 11.64 23.88 -12.16
C TRP A 34 11.36 22.39 -12.34
N LEU A 35 12.38 21.56 -12.58
CA LEU A 35 12.26 20.12 -12.66
C LEU A 35 11.77 19.49 -11.35
N PHE A 36 12.21 20.04 -10.21
CA PHE A 36 11.76 19.58 -8.90
C PHE A 36 10.24 19.69 -8.71
N SER A 37 9.60 20.69 -9.34
CA SER A 37 8.15 20.85 -9.28
C SER A 37 7.36 19.73 -9.99
N PHE A 38 8.03 18.97 -10.87
CA PHE A 38 7.41 17.80 -11.54
C PHE A 38 7.66 16.48 -10.80
N LEU A 39 8.49 16.47 -9.75
CA LEU A 39 8.64 15.29 -8.93
C LEU A 39 7.38 15.11 -8.07
N GLY A 40 6.71 13.98 -8.23
CA GLY A 40 5.62 13.58 -7.36
C GLY A 40 6.13 13.45 -5.91
N THR A 41 5.32 13.92 -4.97
CA THR A 41 5.58 13.76 -3.53
C THR A 41 4.92 12.48 -3.04
N GLU A 42 5.46 11.33 -3.40
CA GLU A 42 5.05 10.07 -2.78
C GLU A 42 5.87 9.87 -1.50
N PHE A 43 5.17 9.64 -0.39
CA PHE A 43 5.81 9.40 0.91
C PHE A 43 6.66 8.12 0.89
N LEU A 44 6.21 7.12 0.15
CA LEU A 44 6.92 5.86 -0.10
C LEU A 44 6.66 5.41 -1.54
N PRO A 45 7.71 5.07 -2.31
CA PRO A 45 7.50 4.42 -3.59
C PRO A 45 6.79 3.09 -3.37
N GLN A 46 5.83 2.76 -4.24
CA GLN A 46 5.15 1.47 -4.19
C GLN A 46 6.17 0.35 -4.42
N LEU A 47 6.56 -0.32 -3.34
CA LEU A 47 7.42 -1.49 -3.41
C LEU A 47 6.59 -2.67 -3.89
N ASN A 48 7.02 -3.34 -4.95
CA ASN A 48 6.43 -4.63 -5.30
C ASN A 48 7.06 -5.71 -4.42
N GLU A 49 6.35 -6.12 -3.38
CA GLU A 49 6.84 -7.04 -2.35
C GLU A 49 6.78 -8.51 -2.78
N GLY A 50 6.34 -8.82 -4.01
CA GLY A 50 6.19 -10.19 -4.50
C GLY A 50 5.12 -10.99 -3.76
N SER A 51 4.27 -10.33 -2.97
CA SER A 51 3.16 -10.92 -2.23
C SER A 51 1.94 -10.00 -2.23
N ILE A 52 0.79 -10.57 -1.93
CA ILE A 52 -0.46 -9.84 -1.72
C ILE A 52 -0.92 -10.13 -0.30
N TYR A 53 -1.31 -9.09 0.41
CA TYR A 53 -1.90 -9.18 1.73
C TYR A 53 -3.39 -8.88 1.63
N ILE A 54 -4.23 -9.84 2.05
CA ILE A 54 -5.69 -9.70 1.98
C ILE A 54 -6.22 -9.77 3.40
N ARG A 55 -6.97 -8.75 3.79
CA ARG A 55 -7.74 -8.76 5.03
C ARG A 55 -9.22 -8.95 4.68
N ALA A 56 -9.82 -9.97 5.28
CA ALA A 56 -11.26 -10.23 5.21
C ALA A 56 -11.89 -9.88 6.57
N THR A 57 -12.80 -8.91 6.57
CA THR A 57 -13.58 -8.52 7.75
C THR A 57 -14.96 -9.15 7.66
N LEU A 58 -15.23 -10.08 8.56
CA LEU A 58 -16.49 -10.83 8.67
C LEU A 58 -17.44 -10.12 9.64
N PRO A 59 -18.72 -10.50 9.68
CA PRO A 59 -19.65 -10.00 10.69
C PRO A 59 -19.13 -10.26 12.12
N GLN A 60 -19.19 -9.26 12.99
CA GLN A 60 -18.62 -9.33 14.34
C GLN A 60 -19.22 -10.44 15.23
N SER A 61 -20.41 -10.93 14.89
CA SER A 61 -21.11 -11.99 15.60
C SER A 61 -20.66 -13.41 15.21
N ILE A 62 -19.71 -13.55 14.31
CA ILE A 62 -19.25 -14.85 13.81
C ILE A 62 -18.52 -15.66 14.89
N SER A 63 -18.69 -16.98 14.88
CA SER A 63 -17.92 -17.88 15.74
C SER A 63 -16.54 -18.17 15.17
N LEU A 64 -15.59 -18.59 16.04
CA LEU A 64 -14.27 -19.00 15.59
C LEU A 64 -14.33 -20.16 14.60
N ASP A 65 -15.16 -21.17 14.84
CA ASP A 65 -15.27 -22.36 13.99
C ASP A 65 -15.75 -22.00 12.57
N GLU A 66 -16.72 -21.09 12.46
CA GLU A 66 -17.20 -20.63 11.17
C GLU A 66 -16.16 -19.76 10.47
N SER A 67 -15.46 -18.88 11.20
CA SER A 67 -14.35 -18.08 10.66
C SER A 67 -13.25 -18.98 10.10
N VAL A 68 -12.84 -20.01 10.81
CA VAL A 68 -11.84 -20.99 10.35
C VAL A 68 -12.34 -21.75 9.11
N THR A 69 -13.61 -22.11 9.10
CA THR A 69 -14.23 -22.80 7.95
C THR A 69 -14.22 -21.91 6.71
N LEU A 70 -14.59 -20.63 6.84
CA LEU A 70 -14.54 -19.64 5.77
C LEU A 70 -13.10 -19.36 5.32
N ALA A 71 -12.16 -19.19 6.26
CA ALA A 71 -10.74 -19.02 5.95
C ALA A 71 -10.21 -20.16 5.07
N ASN A 72 -10.59 -21.42 5.41
CA ASN A 72 -10.17 -22.58 4.64
C ASN A 72 -10.82 -22.63 3.23
N LYS A 73 -12.07 -22.16 3.09
CA LYS A 73 -12.74 -22.07 1.79
C LYS A 73 -12.07 -21.00 0.91
N MET A 74 -11.87 -19.80 1.45
CA MET A 74 -11.22 -18.69 0.73
C MET A 74 -9.78 -19.02 0.37
N ARG A 75 -9.01 -19.62 1.28
CA ARG A 75 -7.63 -20.07 0.99
C ARG A 75 -7.58 -21.04 -0.18
N ARG A 76 -8.48 -22.04 -0.22
CA ARG A 76 -8.56 -22.97 -1.36
C ARG A 76 -8.92 -22.27 -2.65
N LYS A 77 -9.79 -21.25 -2.60
CA LYS A 77 -10.16 -20.46 -3.76
C LYS A 77 -8.95 -19.65 -4.28
N LEU A 78 -8.21 -19.00 -3.40
CA LEU A 78 -6.99 -18.26 -3.76
C LEU A 78 -5.91 -19.19 -4.35
N LEU A 79 -5.80 -20.43 -3.89
CA LEU A 79 -4.86 -21.42 -4.44
C LEU A 79 -5.24 -21.95 -5.83
N THR A 80 -6.41 -21.59 -6.38
CA THR A 80 -6.77 -21.96 -7.76
C THR A 80 -6.11 -21.07 -8.81
N PHE A 81 -5.57 -19.92 -8.42
CA PHE A 81 -4.85 -19.03 -9.32
C PHE A 81 -3.45 -19.59 -9.58
N SER A 82 -3.06 -19.74 -10.86
CA SER A 82 -1.75 -20.27 -11.27
C SER A 82 -0.59 -19.39 -10.82
N GLU A 83 -0.82 -18.11 -10.61
CA GLU A 83 0.14 -17.11 -10.14
C GLU A 83 0.44 -17.24 -8.65
N VAL A 84 -0.40 -17.96 -7.91
CA VAL A 84 -0.26 -18.14 -6.46
C VAL A 84 0.58 -19.36 -6.15
N ARG A 85 1.67 -19.13 -5.41
CA ARG A 85 2.56 -20.18 -4.94
C ARG A 85 2.11 -20.80 -3.63
N GLN A 86 1.70 -19.94 -2.69
CA GLN A 86 1.32 -20.35 -1.34
C GLN A 86 0.36 -19.34 -0.72
N VAL A 87 -0.55 -19.81 0.13
CA VAL A 87 -1.44 -18.96 0.93
C VAL A 87 -1.36 -19.38 2.39
N LEU A 88 -0.94 -18.45 3.24
CA LEU A 88 -1.05 -18.56 4.69
C LEU A 88 -2.27 -17.77 5.15
N SER A 89 -2.98 -18.27 6.16
CA SER A 89 -4.12 -17.55 6.74
C SER A 89 -4.04 -17.53 8.27
N GLN A 90 -4.30 -16.37 8.83
CA GLN A 90 -4.47 -16.16 10.27
C GLN A 90 -5.93 -15.78 10.53
N THR A 91 -6.56 -16.42 11.52
CA THR A 91 -7.94 -16.13 11.91
C THR A 91 -7.94 -15.59 13.34
N GLY A 92 -8.48 -14.38 13.51
CA GLY A 92 -8.48 -13.70 14.79
C GLY A 92 -7.09 -13.14 15.15
N ARG A 93 -6.80 -13.10 16.44
CA ARG A 93 -5.57 -12.52 16.99
C ARG A 93 -4.71 -13.57 17.70
N PRO A 94 -3.39 -13.33 17.84
CA PRO A 94 -2.55 -14.12 18.70
C PRO A 94 -2.96 -13.95 20.18
N ASN A 95 -2.69 -14.98 21.00
CA ASN A 95 -3.07 -14.97 22.43
C ASN A 95 -2.17 -14.08 23.31
N ASP A 96 -1.18 -13.41 22.74
CA ASP A 96 -0.23 -12.55 23.45
C ASP A 96 -0.76 -11.14 23.76
N GLY A 97 -1.96 -10.81 23.25
CA GLY A 97 -2.61 -9.51 23.47
C GLY A 97 -2.04 -8.35 22.66
N THR A 98 -1.16 -8.60 21.71
CA THR A 98 -0.54 -7.57 20.85
C THR A 98 -1.52 -6.95 19.86
N ASP A 99 -2.60 -7.66 19.51
CA ASP A 99 -3.65 -7.20 18.58
C ASP A 99 -5.02 -7.20 19.27
N ALA A 100 -5.80 -6.16 19.08
CA ALA A 100 -7.14 -6.01 19.63
C ALA A 100 -8.25 -6.63 18.78
N THR A 101 -7.90 -7.29 17.68
CA THR A 101 -8.87 -7.84 16.72
C THR A 101 -9.60 -9.09 17.24
N GLY A 102 -10.76 -9.42 16.67
CA GLY A 102 -11.57 -10.58 17.05
C GLY A 102 -11.61 -11.66 15.96
N PHE A 103 -12.44 -12.69 16.18
CA PHE A 103 -12.59 -13.83 15.25
C PHE A 103 -13.18 -13.42 13.89
N TYR A 104 -13.73 -12.22 13.79
CA TYR A 104 -14.24 -11.63 12.56
C TYR A 104 -13.15 -11.17 11.59
N ASN A 105 -11.90 -11.13 12.00
CA ASN A 105 -10.78 -10.74 11.15
C ASN A 105 -10.01 -11.98 10.66
N ILE A 106 -9.85 -12.09 9.35
CA ILE A 106 -9.01 -13.11 8.73
C ILE A 106 -7.99 -12.40 7.85
N GLU A 107 -6.74 -12.77 8.00
CA GLU A 107 -5.62 -12.22 7.22
C GLU A 107 -5.02 -13.32 6.35
N PHE A 108 -4.82 -13.02 5.06
CA PHE A 108 -4.19 -13.92 4.11
C PHE A 108 -2.90 -13.31 3.61
N HIS A 109 -1.81 -14.04 3.76
CA HIS A 109 -0.55 -13.78 3.08
C HIS A 109 -0.49 -14.66 1.84
N VAL A 110 -0.67 -14.04 0.69
CA VAL A 110 -0.66 -14.71 -0.61
C VAL A 110 0.69 -14.47 -1.26
N ASP A 111 1.51 -15.52 -1.29
CA ASP A 111 2.80 -15.51 -1.95
C ASP A 111 2.60 -15.85 -3.42
N ILE A 112 3.11 -15.01 -4.31
CA ILE A 112 2.93 -15.13 -5.75
C ILE A 112 4.26 -15.40 -6.44
N TYR A 113 4.21 -16.12 -7.56
CA TYR A 113 5.37 -16.28 -8.43
C TYR A 113 5.79 -14.91 -9.00
N PRO A 114 7.07 -14.74 -9.37
CA PRO A 114 7.50 -13.53 -10.07
C PRO A 114 6.67 -13.29 -11.34
N GLU A 115 6.23 -12.07 -11.59
CA GLU A 115 5.35 -11.72 -12.73
C GLU A 115 5.93 -12.20 -14.09
N LYS A 116 7.26 -12.30 -14.19
CA LYS A 116 7.94 -12.79 -15.40
C LYS A 116 7.68 -14.28 -15.69
N GLU A 117 7.26 -15.03 -14.70
CA GLU A 117 6.98 -16.47 -14.77
C GLU A 117 5.49 -16.74 -15.01
N TRP A 118 4.63 -15.70 -15.03
CA TRP A 118 3.20 -15.87 -15.22
C TRP A 118 2.86 -16.18 -16.67
N GLU A 119 2.14 -17.26 -16.88
CA GLU A 119 1.63 -17.64 -18.20
C GLU A 119 0.46 -16.75 -18.65
N SER A 120 -0.31 -16.22 -17.70
CA SER A 120 -1.53 -15.42 -17.94
C SER A 120 -1.26 -14.04 -18.53
N LYS A 121 -0.03 -13.53 -18.49
CA LYS A 121 0.35 -12.16 -18.87
C LYS A 121 -0.45 -11.05 -18.16
N LEU A 122 -1.06 -11.37 -17.02
CA LEU A 122 -1.75 -10.41 -16.18
C LEU A 122 -0.73 -9.49 -15.49
N THR A 123 -1.16 -8.28 -15.19
CA THR A 123 -0.48 -7.44 -14.22
C THR A 123 -0.92 -7.83 -12.81
N LYS A 124 -0.15 -7.46 -11.78
CA LYS A 124 -0.51 -7.69 -10.38
C LYS A 124 -1.88 -7.09 -10.02
N MET A 125 -2.20 -5.91 -10.56
CA MET A 125 -3.50 -5.27 -10.34
C MET A 125 -4.65 -6.10 -10.93
N GLU A 126 -4.51 -6.56 -12.17
CA GLU A 126 -5.52 -7.41 -12.80
C GLU A 126 -5.71 -8.75 -12.06
N LEU A 127 -4.64 -9.28 -11.47
CA LEU A 127 -4.74 -10.46 -10.60
C LEU A 127 -5.53 -10.16 -9.33
N ILE A 128 -5.27 -9.00 -8.69
CA ILE A 128 -6.01 -8.54 -7.51
C ILE A 128 -7.49 -8.36 -7.84
N ASP A 129 -7.82 -7.72 -8.98
CA ASP A 129 -9.21 -7.51 -9.40
C ASP A 129 -9.95 -8.85 -9.58
N LYS A 130 -9.32 -9.84 -10.21
CA LYS A 130 -9.87 -11.19 -10.34
C LYS A 130 -10.04 -11.90 -9.00
N MET A 131 -9.08 -11.78 -8.09
CA MET A 131 -9.20 -12.34 -6.75
C MET A 131 -10.35 -11.69 -5.98
N GLN A 132 -10.52 -10.38 -6.12
CA GLN A 132 -11.62 -9.64 -5.50
C GLN A 132 -12.97 -10.07 -6.06
N GLU A 133 -13.09 -10.22 -7.38
CA GLU A 133 -14.31 -10.74 -8.03
C GLU A 133 -14.64 -12.15 -7.53
N ASP A 134 -13.66 -13.03 -7.49
CA ASP A 134 -13.81 -14.42 -7.04
C ASP A 134 -14.15 -14.55 -5.55
N LEU A 135 -13.68 -13.63 -4.70
CA LEU A 135 -14.00 -13.60 -3.29
C LEU A 135 -15.33 -12.88 -2.99
N SER A 136 -15.86 -12.08 -3.92
CA SER A 136 -17.14 -11.38 -3.77
C SER A 136 -18.35 -12.33 -3.67
N ILE A 137 -18.17 -13.61 -4.00
CA ILE A 137 -19.19 -14.67 -3.79
C ILE A 137 -19.54 -14.89 -2.31
N TYR A 138 -18.70 -14.41 -1.38
CA TYR A 138 -18.95 -14.51 0.06
C TYR A 138 -19.65 -13.24 0.55
N PRO A 139 -20.98 -13.27 0.75
CA PRO A 139 -21.73 -12.06 1.08
C PRO A 139 -21.46 -11.61 2.51
N GLY A 140 -21.43 -10.28 2.72
CA GLY A 140 -21.24 -9.68 4.04
C GLY A 140 -19.82 -9.75 4.57
N ILE A 141 -18.84 -10.00 3.71
CA ILE A 141 -17.41 -9.96 4.01
C ILE A 141 -16.80 -8.81 3.22
N ASP A 142 -16.12 -7.92 3.92
CA ASP A 142 -15.36 -6.84 3.33
C ASP A 142 -13.91 -7.28 3.10
N PHE A 143 -13.41 -7.12 1.88
CA PHE A 143 -12.04 -7.47 1.52
C PHE A 143 -11.21 -6.23 1.26
N ASN A 144 -10.06 -6.14 1.92
CA ASN A 144 -9.04 -5.14 1.67
C ASN A 144 -7.78 -5.84 1.13
N PHE A 145 -7.29 -5.35 -0.02
CA PHE A 145 -6.08 -5.84 -0.67
C PHE A 145 -4.96 -4.83 -0.50
N SER A 146 -3.84 -5.27 0.04
CA SER A 146 -2.66 -4.46 0.27
C SER A 146 -1.37 -5.28 0.09
N GLN A 147 -0.28 -4.76 0.60
CA GLN A 147 1.00 -5.47 0.67
C GLN A 147 1.50 -5.44 2.13
N PRO A 148 2.23 -6.47 2.60
CA PRO A 148 2.60 -6.59 4.02
C PRO A 148 3.35 -5.39 4.59
N ILE A 149 4.35 -4.86 3.87
CA ILE A 149 5.13 -3.70 4.34
C ILE A 149 4.30 -2.43 4.23
N THR A 150 3.59 -2.24 3.11
CA THR A 150 2.71 -1.08 2.89
C THR A 150 1.66 -0.99 4.00
N ASP A 151 0.99 -2.09 4.32
CA ASP A 151 -0.04 -2.16 5.36
C ASP A 151 0.51 -1.79 6.75
N ASN A 152 1.68 -2.33 7.12
CA ASN A 152 2.34 -2.02 8.38
C ASN A 152 2.81 -0.56 8.47
N VAL A 153 3.30 0.02 7.38
CA VAL A 153 3.76 1.41 7.35
C VAL A 153 2.58 2.38 7.43
N GLU A 154 1.49 2.11 6.71
CA GLU A 154 0.26 2.91 6.78
C GLU A 154 -0.33 2.88 8.19
N GLU A 155 -0.37 1.71 8.83
CA GLU A 155 -0.83 1.58 10.22
C GLU A 155 0.07 2.34 11.20
N ALA A 156 1.40 2.24 11.05
CA ALA A 156 2.35 2.94 11.91
C ALA A 156 2.27 4.47 11.73
N ALA A 157 2.03 4.96 10.51
CA ALA A 157 1.98 6.38 10.20
C ALA A 157 0.64 7.03 10.58
N SER A 158 -0.49 6.37 10.33
CA SER A 158 -1.84 6.93 10.47
C SER A 158 -2.65 6.31 11.62
N GLY A 159 -2.21 5.18 12.16
CA GLY A 159 -2.95 4.38 13.14
C GLY A 159 -4.17 3.66 12.54
N VAL A 160 -4.24 3.58 11.21
CA VAL A 160 -5.30 2.88 10.46
C VAL A 160 -4.67 2.19 9.27
N LYS A 161 -5.18 1.02 8.93
CA LYS A 161 -4.76 0.26 7.76
C LYS A 161 -5.58 0.71 6.56
N GLY A 162 -4.99 1.48 5.66
CA GLY A 162 -5.62 1.98 4.43
C GLY A 162 -5.09 3.34 3.99
N SER A 163 -5.07 3.55 2.68
CA SER A 163 -4.50 4.75 2.06
C SER A 163 -5.26 6.03 2.38
N ILE A 164 -6.56 5.92 2.73
CA ILE A 164 -7.41 7.05 3.12
C ILE A 164 -8.22 6.65 4.34
N ALA A 165 -8.16 7.47 5.39
CA ALA A 165 -8.96 7.30 6.58
C ALA A 165 -9.67 8.59 6.95
N VAL A 166 -10.99 8.54 7.07
CA VAL A 166 -11.80 9.67 7.55
C VAL A 166 -12.24 9.39 8.98
N LYS A 167 -11.67 10.14 9.93
CA LYS A 167 -12.00 10.01 11.36
C LYS A 167 -13.06 11.04 11.73
N VAL A 168 -14.20 10.57 12.20
CA VAL A 168 -15.30 11.44 12.68
C VAL A 168 -15.25 11.49 14.21
N PHE A 169 -15.08 12.70 14.75
CA PHE A 169 -15.05 12.93 16.20
C PHE A 169 -16.30 13.64 16.65
N GLY A 170 -16.93 13.15 17.71
CA GLY A 170 -18.11 13.74 18.31
C GLY A 170 -18.28 13.35 19.78
N LYS A 171 -19.11 14.08 20.52
CA LYS A 171 -19.45 13.75 21.91
C LYS A 171 -20.47 12.62 21.99
N ASP A 172 -21.27 12.45 20.93
CA ASP A 172 -22.29 11.43 20.80
C ASP A 172 -21.89 10.44 19.72
N LEU A 173 -21.77 9.16 20.08
CA LEU A 173 -21.39 8.08 19.18
C LEU A 173 -22.44 7.88 18.08
N TYR A 174 -23.71 8.02 18.40
CA TYR A 174 -24.82 7.81 17.46
C TYR A 174 -24.84 8.87 16.34
N GLU A 175 -24.64 10.14 16.72
CA GLU A 175 -24.51 11.23 15.75
C GLU A 175 -23.23 11.09 14.92
N SER A 176 -22.12 10.67 15.52
CA SER A 176 -20.86 10.44 14.82
C SER A 176 -20.96 9.32 13.80
N GLU A 177 -21.61 8.22 14.14
CA GLU A 177 -21.89 7.10 13.23
C GLU A 177 -22.75 7.53 12.04
N LYS A 178 -23.79 8.30 12.29
CA LYS A 178 -24.67 8.82 11.24
C LYS A 178 -23.92 9.68 10.23
N TYR A 179 -22.99 10.53 10.68
CA TYR A 179 -22.14 11.32 9.79
C TYR A 179 -21.13 10.44 9.05
N ALA A 180 -20.53 9.44 9.70
CA ALA A 180 -19.61 8.50 9.08
C ALA A 180 -20.29 7.76 7.92
N VAL A 181 -21.49 7.23 8.09
CA VAL A 181 -22.27 6.56 7.04
C VAL A 181 -22.62 7.51 5.88
N GLN A 182 -22.88 8.80 6.16
CA GLN A 182 -23.11 9.77 5.09
C GLN A 182 -21.84 10.04 4.29
N ILE A 183 -20.68 10.15 4.95
CA ILE A 183 -19.39 10.35 4.30
C ILE A 183 -19.04 9.12 3.44
N GLU A 184 -19.24 7.92 3.96
CA GLU A 184 -19.02 6.66 3.24
C GLU A 184 -19.82 6.62 1.92
N LYS A 185 -21.11 6.99 1.97
CA LYS A 185 -21.94 7.07 0.76
C LYS A 185 -21.43 8.08 -0.26
N ILE A 186 -20.92 9.22 0.19
CA ILE A 186 -20.37 10.25 -0.71
C ILE A 186 -19.06 9.75 -1.35
N LEU A 187 -18.18 9.14 -0.56
CA LEU A 187 -16.92 8.57 -1.06
C LEU A 187 -17.13 7.44 -2.05
N GLY A 188 -18.17 6.63 -1.87
CA GLY A 188 -18.54 5.58 -2.82
C GLY A 188 -19.09 6.09 -4.17
N THR A 189 -19.26 7.41 -4.34
CA THR A 189 -19.73 8.03 -5.60
C THR A 189 -18.61 8.77 -6.35
N VAL A 190 -17.39 8.81 -5.80
CA VAL A 190 -16.21 9.48 -6.36
C VAL A 190 -15.28 8.45 -6.97
#